data_3a7c42b1425b088e5ddb39473922a2a1
#
_entry.id   3a7c42b1425b088e5ddb39473922a2a1
#
_cell.length_a   1.000
_cell.length_b   1.000
_cell.length_c   1.000
_cell.angle_alpha   90.00
_cell.angle_beta   90.00
_cell.angle_gamma   90.00
#
_symmetry.space_group_name_H-M   'P 1'
#
loop_
_entity.id
_entity.type
_entity.pdbx_description
1 polymer ?
#
loop_
_entity_poly.entity_id
_entity_poly.type
_entity_poly.pdbx_seq_one_letter_code
_entity_poly.pdbx_strand_id
1 'polypeptide(L)' 'MPGTQTEVRWAKAASNVSDQKADLQYGTPVAGKPGLVTSPFAPDAGYVQVLGFPPGTPVEDPYTGKIFLTP' A
#
# COMPACT_ATOMS: atom_id res chain seq x y z
N MET A 1 18.30 10.81 17.45
CA MET A 1 17.78 10.83 16.91
C MET A 1 17.01 10.22 16.60
N PRO A 2 16.64 10.26 16.78
CA PRO A 2 15.65 9.71 16.51
C PRO A 2 15.25 9.71 15.27
N GLY A 3 15.21 10.18 14.60
CA GLY A 3 14.88 10.13 13.26
C GLY A 3 14.43 8.89 12.69
N THR A 4 13.95 8.03 13.46
CA THR A 4 13.52 6.75 12.96
C THR A 4 12.05 6.70 12.67
N GLN A 5 11.40 7.82 12.72
CA GLN A 5 9.98 7.86 12.49
C GLN A 5 9.68 7.42 11.06
N THR A 6 8.87 6.40 10.93
CA THR A 6 8.49 5.89 9.62
C THR A 6 7.41 6.76 9.01
N GLU A 7 7.60 7.11 7.75
CA GLU A 7 6.62 7.92 7.04
C GLU A 7 5.35 7.09 6.79
N VAL A 8 4.20 7.74 6.91
CA VAL A 8 2.91 7.13 6.60
C VAL A 8 2.21 8.03 5.60
N ARG A 9 1.79 7.45 4.49
CA ARG A 9 1.03 8.17 3.48
C ARG A 9 -0.22 7.39 3.13
N TRP A 10 -1.25 8.09 2.72
CA TRP A 10 -2.49 7.44 2.31
C TRP A 10 -2.35 6.88 0.91
N ALA A 11 -2.84 5.66 0.73
CA ALA A 11 -2.97 5.08 -0.59
C ALA A 11 -4.08 5.82 -1.34
N LYS A 12 -3.97 5.85 -2.66
CA LYS A 12 -5.02 6.40 -3.51
C LYS A 12 -5.74 5.26 -4.18
N ALA A 13 -7.05 5.41 -4.33
CA ALA A 13 -7.82 4.42 -5.07
C ALA A 13 -7.32 4.41 -6.51
N ALA A 14 -7.06 3.21 -7.02
CA ALA A 14 -6.64 3.06 -8.40
C ALA A 14 -7.84 2.72 -9.25
N SER A 15 -7.92 3.32 -10.44
CA SER A 15 -8.98 3.02 -11.38
C SER A 15 -8.39 2.45 -12.64
N ASN A 16 -9.23 1.83 -13.47
CA ASN A 16 -8.81 1.33 -14.79
C ASN A 16 -7.75 0.25 -14.72
N VAL A 17 -7.78 -0.57 -13.66
CA VAL A 17 -6.82 -1.66 -13.52
C VAL A 17 -7.51 -3.01 -13.48
N SER A 18 -8.79 -3.08 -13.81
CA SER A 18 -9.54 -4.33 -13.68
C SER A 18 -8.96 -5.44 -14.53
N ASP A 19 -8.42 -5.12 -15.69
CA ASP A 19 -7.86 -6.13 -16.57
C ASP A 19 -6.51 -6.64 -16.11
N GLN A 20 -5.87 -5.91 -15.17
CA GLN A 20 -4.53 -6.26 -14.71
C GLN A 20 -4.54 -6.75 -13.28
N LYS A 21 -5.71 -6.82 -12.67
CA LYS A 21 -5.80 -7.08 -11.24
C LYS A 21 -5.15 -8.41 -10.87
N ALA A 22 -5.27 -9.41 -11.73
CA ALA A 22 -4.71 -10.73 -11.45
C ALA A 22 -3.19 -10.72 -11.44
N ASP A 23 -2.57 -9.73 -12.05
CA ASP A 23 -1.11 -9.63 -12.13
C ASP A 23 -0.52 -8.74 -11.06
N LEU A 24 -1.34 -8.12 -10.22
CA LEU A 24 -0.86 -7.20 -9.22
C LEU A 24 -0.44 -7.94 -7.96
N GLN A 25 0.54 -7.41 -7.29
CA GLN A 25 1.01 -7.97 -6.02
C GLN A 25 0.21 -7.38 -4.88
N TYR A 26 0.21 -8.09 -3.76
CA TYR A 26 -0.43 -7.61 -2.55
C TYR A 26 0.57 -6.85 -1.70
N GLY A 27 0.11 -5.80 -1.03
CA GLY A 27 0.88 -5.16 0.01
C GLY A 27 1.04 -6.10 1.19
N THR A 28 2.00 -5.81 2.05
CA THR A 28 2.27 -6.62 3.24
C THR A 28 1.73 -5.90 4.47
N PRO A 29 0.82 -6.54 5.23
CA PRO A 29 0.32 -5.88 6.44
C PRO A 29 1.41 -5.70 7.47
N VAL A 30 1.35 -4.58 8.19
CA VAL A 30 2.31 -4.29 9.25
C VAL A 30 1.77 -4.87 10.55
N ALA A 31 2.54 -5.73 11.18
CA ALA A 31 2.12 -6.38 12.42
C ALA A 31 1.86 -5.33 13.49
N GLY A 32 0.72 -5.46 14.17
CA GLY A 32 0.37 -4.56 15.26
C GLY A 32 -0.11 -3.19 14.84
N LYS A 33 -0.25 -2.95 13.54
CA LYS A 33 -0.67 -1.63 13.04
C LYS A 33 -1.79 -1.80 12.02
N PRO A 34 -3.03 -1.95 12.48
CA PRO A 34 -4.15 -2.15 11.56
C PRO A 34 -4.27 -0.99 10.58
N GLY A 35 -4.56 -1.31 9.34
CA GLY A 35 -4.73 -0.32 8.29
C GLY A 35 -3.44 0.14 7.65
N LEU A 36 -2.29 -0.31 8.14
CA LEU A 36 -1.01 0.04 7.53
C LEU A 36 -0.40 -1.16 6.83
N VAL A 37 0.16 -0.93 5.67
CA VAL A 37 0.86 -1.96 4.89
C VAL A 37 2.14 -1.37 4.33
N THR A 38 3.04 -2.24 3.88
CA THR A 38 4.19 -1.80 3.12
C THR A 38 3.95 -2.13 1.66
N SER A 39 4.47 -1.28 0.79
CA SER A 39 4.35 -1.49 -0.65
C SER A 39 5.25 -2.63 -1.09
N PRO A 40 4.78 -3.52 -1.97
CA PRO A 40 5.65 -4.56 -2.51
C PRO A 40 6.76 -4.01 -3.40
N PHE A 41 6.61 -2.76 -3.85
CA PHE A 41 7.59 -2.14 -4.74
C PHE A 41 8.62 -1.31 -3.98
N ALA A 42 8.29 -0.87 -2.79
CA ALA A 42 9.18 -0.02 -2.01
C ALA A 42 8.94 -0.28 -0.52
N PRO A 43 9.25 -1.49 -0.03
CA PRO A 43 8.92 -1.84 1.35
C PRO A 43 9.64 -0.98 2.38
N ASP A 44 10.76 -0.37 2.01
CA ASP A 44 11.53 0.44 2.93
C ASP A 44 11.21 1.93 2.84
N ALA A 45 10.29 2.32 1.96
CA ALA A 45 9.97 3.74 1.80
C ALA A 45 9.12 4.28 2.93
N GLY A 46 8.33 3.43 3.56
CA GLY A 46 7.43 3.84 4.63
C GLY A 46 6.17 3.01 4.61
N TYR A 47 5.22 3.42 5.42
CA TYR A 47 3.94 2.72 5.51
C TYR A 47 2.90 3.37 4.62
N VAL A 48 1.96 2.56 4.14
CA VAL A 48 0.85 3.03 3.32
C VAL A 48 -0.43 2.79 4.09
N GLN A 49 -1.21 3.84 4.29
CA GLN A 49 -2.49 3.72 4.98
C GLN A 49 -3.55 3.26 3.99
N VAL A 50 -4.14 2.11 4.25
CA VAL A 50 -5.19 1.56 3.38
C VAL A 50 -6.50 1.38 4.15
N LEU A 51 -6.63 2.03 5.29
CA LEU A 51 -7.85 1.94 6.09
C LEU A 51 -9.03 2.43 5.26
N GLY A 52 -10.09 1.67 5.24
CA GLY A 52 -11.27 2.01 4.44
C GLY A 52 -11.30 1.32 3.09
N PHE A 53 -10.20 0.73 2.65
CA PHE A 53 -10.20 -0.05 1.43
C PHE A 53 -10.40 -1.52 1.78
N PRO A 54 -11.40 -2.19 1.19
CA PRO A 54 -11.59 -3.62 1.45
C PRO A 54 -10.40 -4.43 0.91
N PRO A 55 -10.19 -5.65 1.44
CA PRO A 55 -9.13 -6.51 0.92
C PRO A 55 -9.29 -6.75 -0.58
N GLY A 56 -8.16 -6.76 -1.28
CA GLY A 56 -8.16 -7.00 -2.72
C GLY A 56 -8.49 -5.79 -3.56
N THR A 57 -8.44 -4.60 -2.97
CA THR A 57 -8.71 -3.36 -3.70
C THR A 57 -7.44 -2.85 -4.35
N PRO A 58 -7.45 -2.53 -5.65
CA PRO A 58 -6.29 -1.91 -6.28
C PRO A 58 -6.10 -0.49 -5.76
N VAL A 59 -4.89 -0.20 -5.32
CA VAL A 59 -4.54 1.14 -4.81
C VAL A 59 -3.22 1.56 -5.39
N GLU A 60 -3.03 2.86 -5.47
CA GLU A 60 -1.77 3.42 -5.97
C GLU A 60 -0.83 3.66 -4.80
N ASP A 61 0.40 3.17 -4.97
CA ASP A 61 1.46 3.37 -3.99
C ASP A 61 1.89 4.85 -4.03
N PRO A 62 1.75 5.57 -2.92
CA PRO A 62 2.10 7.00 -2.93
C PRO A 62 3.59 7.27 -3.05
N TYR A 63 4.43 6.25 -2.87
CA TYR A 63 5.88 6.44 -2.96
C TYR A 63 6.41 6.17 -4.35
N THR A 64 5.78 5.29 -5.12
CA THR A 64 6.29 4.90 -6.43
C THR A 64 5.31 5.17 -7.57
N GLY A 65 4.05 5.37 -7.25
CA GLY A 65 3.02 5.52 -8.28
C GLY A 65 2.55 4.22 -8.92
N LYS A 66 3.04 3.10 -8.43
CA LYS A 66 2.64 1.80 -8.95
C LYS A 66 1.42 1.28 -8.21
N ILE A 67 0.76 0.31 -8.82
CA ILE A 67 -0.50 -0.21 -8.29
C ILE A 67 -0.24 -1.54 -7.59
N PHE A 68 -0.83 -1.70 -6.41
CA PHE A 68 -0.82 -2.99 -5.72
C PHE A 68 -2.19 -3.22 -5.08
N LEU A 69 -2.40 -4.43 -4.59
CA LEU A 69 -3.67 -4.79 -3.97
C LEU A 69 -3.56 -4.75 -2.46
N THR A 70 -4.63 -4.30 -1.81
CA THR A 70 -4.70 -4.37 -0.35
C THR A 70 -4.80 -5.83 0.09
N PRO A 71 -4.08 -6.21 1.14
CA PRO A 71 -4.12 -7.59 1.64
C PRO A 71 -5.43 -7.96 2.33
#